data_d099e17ed4d34aff0dd777df528b9763
#
_entry.id   d099e17ed4d34aff0dd777df528b9763
#
_cell.length_a   1.000
_cell.length_b   1.000
_cell.length_c   1.000
_cell.angle_alpha   90.00
_cell.angle_beta   90.00
_cell.angle_gamma   90.00
#
_symmetry.space_group_name_H-M   'P 1'
#
loop_
_entity.id
_entity.type
_entity.pdbx_description
1 polymer ?
#
loop_
_entity_poly.entity_id
_entity_poly.type
_entity_poly.pdbx_seq_one_letter_code
_entity_poly.pdbx_strand_id
1 'polypeptide(L)'
;MDRVLEGRFDQLLRRHAELNAALSGANLGGSEFAKLSKEFSELSPVIEGIEELRRAEADMSAAAEMVDAADDPELKEMAEEEVQALRERLPELEMKVKLSLLPRDEDDERNAILEVRAGTGGDEAALFAGELFRMYQRYAGLRGWRFELLDVSETGIGGVKEASASITGRDVFARLKYESGVHRVQRVPETEASGRIHTSAATVAVLPEAEDVDIKIDESKDLRIDVFRASGPGGQSVNTTDSAVRITHLPTGLVVIQQDEKSQHKNKAKALKVLRARLYEKEREERDSARAADRKSQVGSGDRSERIRTYNFPQGRVTDHRINLTLYKIDKVMTGEALDEVVDSLTTADRAAKLAMAEV
;
A
#
# COMPACT_ATOMS: atom_id res chain seq x y z
N MET A 1 26.23 0.21 20.20
CA MET A 1 25.07 0.89 19.61
C MET A 1 25.34 2.37 19.36
N ASP A 2 24.78 3.00 18.29
CA ASP A 2 25.01 4.42 17.99
C ASP A 2 24.18 5.30 18.95
N ARG A 3 24.80 6.36 19.53
CA ARG A 3 24.14 7.29 20.48
C ARG A 3 22.87 7.94 19.94
N VAL A 4 22.79 8.11 18.62
CA VAL A 4 21.61 8.68 17.95
C VAL A 4 20.44 7.70 18.04
N LEU A 5 20.72 6.40 17.84
CA LEU A 5 19.73 5.34 17.90
C LEU A 5 19.18 5.16 19.33
N GLU A 6 20.05 5.22 20.34
CA GLU A 6 19.63 5.15 21.75
C GLU A 6 18.70 6.30 22.15
N GLY A 7 19.04 7.54 21.72
CA GLY A 7 18.17 8.69 21.96
C GLY A 7 16.79 8.54 21.33
N ARG A 8 16.71 7.88 20.17
CA ARG A 8 15.45 7.58 19.46
C ARG A 8 14.65 6.52 20.19
N PHE A 9 15.30 5.48 20.71
CA PHE A 9 14.64 4.45 21.54
C PHE A 9 14.00 5.06 22.79
N ASP A 10 14.72 5.92 23.49
CA ASP A 10 14.18 6.57 24.68
C ASP A 10 12.98 7.48 24.38
N GLN A 11 12.97 8.15 23.24
CA GLN A 11 11.81 8.93 22.79
C GLN A 11 10.59 8.04 22.53
N LEU A 12 10.78 6.90 21.87
CA LEU A 12 9.70 5.96 21.56
C LEU A 12 9.14 5.31 22.83
N LEU A 13 9.99 4.90 23.76
CA LEU A 13 9.58 4.37 25.07
C LEU A 13 8.76 5.38 25.86
N ARG A 14 9.19 6.66 25.90
CA ARG A 14 8.41 7.74 26.54
C ARG A 14 7.06 7.93 25.85
N ARG A 15 7.05 8.00 24.53
CA ARG A 15 5.82 8.19 23.76
C ARG A 15 4.82 7.07 24.00
N HIS A 16 5.27 5.81 24.02
CA HIS A 16 4.44 4.65 24.30
C HIS A 16 3.86 4.70 25.73
N ALA A 17 4.66 5.10 26.71
CA ALA A 17 4.19 5.28 28.09
C ALA A 17 3.13 6.40 28.21
N GLU A 18 3.33 7.52 27.49
CA GLU A 18 2.35 8.62 27.41
C GLU A 18 1.04 8.16 26.79
N LEU A 19 1.10 7.40 25.68
CA LEU A 19 -0.08 6.84 25.03
C LEU A 19 -0.83 5.87 25.95
N ASN A 20 -0.13 5.00 26.64
CA ASN A 20 -0.72 4.07 27.60
C ASN A 20 -1.42 4.81 28.75
N ALA A 21 -0.79 5.86 29.30
CA ALA A 21 -1.38 6.70 30.32
C ALA A 21 -2.62 7.45 29.80
N ALA A 22 -2.56 8.01 28.58
CA ALA A 22 -3.68 8.70 27.95
C ALA A 22 -4.87 7.76 27.68
N LEU A 23 -4.62 6.56 27.16
CA LEU A 23 -5.66 5.54 26.91
C LEU A 23 -6.30 5.00 28.20
N SER A 24 -5.56 4.99 29.30
CA SER A 24 -6.06 4.59 30.61
C SER A 24 -6.87 5.70 31.29
N GLY A 25 -6.80 6.94 30.81
CA GLY A 25 -7.53 8.11 31.30
C GLY A 25 -8.97 8.15 30.79
N ALA A 26 -9.94 8.41 31.67
CA ALA A 26 -11.37 8.17 31.45
C ALA A 26 -12.14 9.21 30.58
N ASN A 27 -11.48 10.13 29.81
CA ASN A 27 -12.19 11.25 29.18
C ASN A 27 -11.80 11.56 27.72
N LEU A 28 -11.51 10.55 26.91
CA LEU A 28 -11.20 10.75 25.49
C LEU A 28 -12.48 10.70 24.63
N GLY A 29 -12.60 11.63 23.68
CA GLY A 29 -13.64 11.56 22.64
C GLY A 29 -13.38 10.36 21.71
N GLY A 30 -14.44 9.73 21.16
CA GLY A 30 -14.32 8.50 20.38
C GLY A 30 -13.31 8.59 19.21
N SER A 31 -13.22 9.72 18.54
CA SER A 31 -12.27 9.95 17.42
C SER A 31 -10.82 10.09 17.90
N GLU A 32 -10.60 10.70 19.07
CA GLU A 32 -9.28 10.86 19.68
C GLU A 32 -8.77 9.53 20.27
N PHE A 33 -9.67 8.79 20.93
CA PHE A 33 -9.39 7.45 21.41
C PHE A 33 -8.95 6.51 20.29
N ALA A 34 -9.64 6.54 19.13
CA ALA A 34 -9.30 5.72 17.98
C ALA A 34 -7.89 6.04 17.44
N LYS A 35 -7.53 7.33 17.35
CA LYS A 35 -6.19 7.75 16.91
C LYS A 35 -5.08 7.32 17.84
N LEU A 36 -5.25 7.55 19.15
CA LEU A 36 -4.24 7.17 20.15
C LEU A 36 -4.13 5.65 20.29
N SER A 37 -5.23 4.91 20.18
CA SER A 37 -5.25 3.44 20.18
C SER A 37 -4.52 2.86 18.96
N LYS A 38 -4.69 3.48 17.77
CA LYS A 38 -3.96 3.08 16.56
C LYS A 38 -2.47 3.31 16.74
N GLU A 39 -2.05 4.51 17.16
CA GLU A 39 -0.64 4.85 17.41
C GLU A 39 0.00 3.92 18.47
N PHE A 40 -0.72 3.61 19.54
CA PHE A 40 -0.27 2.67 20.57
C PHE A 40 -0.07 1.26 20.01
N SER A 41 -1.04 0.76 19.22
CA SER A 41 -0.96 -0.55 18.58
C SER A 41 0.20 -0.67 17.59
N GLU A 42 0.51 0.41 16.87
CA GLU A 42 1.64 0.47 15.93
C GLU A 42 2.99 0.50 16.63
N LEU A 43 3.09 1.22 17.75
CA LEU A 43 4.34 1.34 18.53
C LEU A 43 4.64 0.11 19.39
N SER A 44 3.63 -0.60 19.90
CA SER A 44 3.83 -1.73 20.84
C SER A 44 4.80 -2.79 20.33
N PRO A 45 4.75 -3.27 19.06
CA PRO A 45 5.71 -4.26 18.56
C PRO A 45 7.14 -3.72 18.47
N VAL A 46 7.30 -2.41 18.23
CA VAL A 46 8.60 -1.73 18.19
C VAL A 46 9.20 -1.68 19.59
N ILE A 47 8.38 -1.32 20.58
CA ILE A 47 8.78 -1.25 21.99
C ILE A 47 9.18 -2.62 22.52
N GLU A 48 8.40 -3.66 22.21
CA GLU A 48 8.74 -5.05 22.58
C GLU A 48 10.09 -5.47 22.02
N GLY A 49 10.38 -5.10 20.75
CA GLY A 49 11.67 -5.35 20.12
C GLY A 49 12.83 -4.60 20.80
N ILE A 50 12.63 -3.32 21.15
CA ILE A 50 13.64 -2.51 21.88
C ILE A 50 13.89 -3.09 23.27
N GLU A 51 12.86 -3.49 23.98
CA GLU A 51 12.99 -4.10 25.30
C GLU A 51 13.68 -5.46 25.26
N GLU A 52 13.39 -6.28 24.23
CA GLU A 52 14.06 -7.57 24.01
C GLU A 52 15.55 -7.36 23.73
N LEU A 53 15.90 -6.37 22.90
CA LEU A 53 17.29 -6.01 22.59
C LEU A 53 18.03 -5.55 23.84
N ARG A 54 17.48 -4.60 24.62
CA ARG A 54 18.09 -4.10 25.85
C ARG A 54 18.28 -5.17 26.91
N ARG A 55 17.33 -6.11 26.97
CA ARG A 55 17.43 -7.27 27.88
C ARG A 55 18.59 -8.16 27.47
N ALA A 56 18.69 -8.48 26.18
CA ALA A 56 19.80 -9.31 25.68
C ALA A 56 21.17 -8.63 25.85
N GLU A 57 21.26 -7.30 25.74
CA GLU A 57 22.50 -6.55 26.03
C GLU A 57 22.86 -6.60 27.51
N ALA A 58 21.89 -6.48 28.40
CA ALA A 58 22.11 -6.58 29.84
C ALA A 58 22.51 -7.99 30.23
N ASP A 59 21.88 -9.00 29.68
CA ASP A 59 22.20 -10.43 29.91
C ASP A 59 23.62 -10.75 29.44
N MET A 60 24.03 -10.21 28.26
CA MET A 60 25.40 -10.37 27.75
C MET A 60 26.44 -9.72 28.65
N SER A 61 26.13 -8.51 29.22
CA SER A 61 27.03 -7.86 30.16
C SER A 61 27.17 -8.66 31.45
N ALA A 62 26.07 -9.17 31.97
CA ALA A 62 26.06 -9.99 33.19
C ALA A 62 26.80 -11.33 32.98
N ALA A 63 26.59 -11.99 31.85
CA ALA A 63 27.30 -13.23 31.51
C ALA A 63 28.82 -12.99 31.34
N ALA A 64 29.21 -11.87 30.72
CA ALA A 64 30.63 -11.50 30.58
C ALA A 64 31.28 -11.23 31.95
N GLU A 65 30.59 -10.54 32.87
CA GLU A 65 31.06 -10.34 34.25
C GLU A 65 31.19 -11.67 35.00
N MET A 66 30.28 -12.63 34.76
CA MET A 66 30.37 -13.99 35.33
C MET A 66 31.60 -14.75 34.83
N VAL A 67 31.93 -14.67 33.54
CA VAL A 67 33.15 -15.29 32.97
C VAL A 67 34.41 -14.80 33.68
N ASP A 68 34.47 -13.49 34.00
CA ASP A 68 35.62 -12.89 34.66
C ASP A 68 35.66 -13.17 36.17
N ALA A 69 34.52 -13.33 36.82
CA ALA A 69 34.38 -13.51 38.26
C ALA A 69 34.27 -14.98 38.74
N ALA A 70 34.00 -15.94 37.83
CA ALA A 70 33.78 -17.31 38.23
C ALA A 70 35.08 -18.05 38.56
N ASP A 71 35.19 -18.55 39.78
CA ASP A 71 36.27 -19.44 40.26
C ASP A 71 35.98 -20.92 39.89
N ASP A 72 34.71 -21.25 39.64
CA ASP A 72 34.25 -22.59 39.28
C ASP A 72 34.32 -22.81 37.77
N PRO A 73 35.10 -23.83 37.28
CA PRO A 73 35.24 -24.10 35.85
C PRO A 73 33.89 -24.40 35.13
N GLU A 74 32.94 -25.08 35.77
CA GLU A 74 31.62 -25.41 35.19
C GLU A 74 30.77 -24.15 35.02
N LEU A 75 30.77 -23.25 36.00
CA LEU A 75 30.06 -21.97 35.92
C LEU A 75 30.66 -21.07 34.85
N LYS A 76 31.98 -21.09 34.71
CA LYS A 76 32.71 -20.33 33.69
C LYS A 76 32.36 -20.82 32.27
N GLU A 77 32.34 -22.14 32.06
CA GLU A 77 31.98 -22.74 30.77
C GLU A 77 30.56 -22.41 30.39
N MET A 78 29.59 -22.49 31.31
CA MET A 78 28.19 -22.07 31.08
C MET A 78 28.07 -20.60 30.71
N ALA A 79 28.78 -19.72 31.39
CA ALA A 79 28.77 -18.29 31.10
C ALA A 79 29.42 -17.97 29.74
N GLU A 80 30.49 -18.68 29.35
CA GLU A 80 31.13 -18.56 28.03
C GLU A 80 30.16 -19.00 26.92
N GLU A 81 29.43 -20.10 27.09
CA GLU A 81 28.39 -20.56 26.13
C GLU A 81 27.26 -19.51 26.00
N GLU A 82 26.81 -18.94 27.10
CA GLU A 82 25.77 -17.89 27.08
C GLU A 82 26.25 -16.62 26.38
N VAL A 83 27.46 -16.16 26.65
CA VAL A 83 28.08 -15.03 25.93
C VAL A 83 28.15 -15.31 24.42
N GLN A 84 28.54 -16.51 24.03
CA GLN A 84 28.62 -16.88 22.62
C GLN A 84 27.23 -16.87 21.95
N ALA A 85 26.21 -17.45 22.59
CA ALA A 85 24.84 -17.47 22.09
C ALA A 85 24.25 -16.05 21.95
N LEU A 86 24.47 -15.19 22.95
CA LEU A 86 24.01 -13.80 22.92
C LEU A 86 24.77 -12.97 21.87
N ARG A 87 26.06 -13.25 21.65
CA ARG A 87 26.85 -12.58 20.61
C ARG A 87 26.34 -12.88 19.21
N GLU A 88 25.80 -14.05 18.98
CA GLU A 88 25.16 -14.42 17.69
C GLU A 88 23.75 -13.83 17.57
N ARG A 89 22.99 -13.76 18.66
CA ARG A 89 21.60 -13.27 18.68
C ARG A 89 21.48 -11.74 18.62
N LEU A 90 22.39 -11.00 19.25
CA LEU A 90 22.32 -9.54 19.33
C LEU A 90 22.24 -8.82 17.97
N PRO A 91 23.06 -9.18 16.95
CA PRO A 91 22.96 -8.56 15.63
C PRO A 91 21.62 -8.78 14.95
N GLU A 92 20.97 -9.94 15.17
CA GLU A 92 19.65 -10.25 14.65
C GLU A 92 18.57 -9.38 15.30
N LEU A 93 18.64 -9.20 16.63
CA LEU A 93 17.75 -8.33 17.38
C LEU A 93 17.93 -6.87 16.99
N GLU A 94 19.18 -6.39 16.86
CA GLU A 94 19.45 -5.04 16.35
C GLU A 94 18.84 -4.82 14.96
N MET A 95 19.03 -5.76 14.05
CA MET A 95 18.47 -5.67 12.71
C MET A 95 16.95 -5.65 12.75
N LYS A 96 16.32 -6.51 13.56
CA LYS A 96 14.87 -6.57 13.74
C LYS A 96 14.32 -5.24 14.24
N VAL A 97 14.96 -4.62 15.23
CA VAL A 97 14.55 -3.32 15.75
C VAL A 97 14.75 -2.21 14.71
N LYS A 98 15.91 -2.16 14.04
CA LYS A 98 16.16 -1.18 12.97
C LYS A 98 15.12 -1.27 11.86
N LEU A 99 14.73 -2.48 11.45
CA LEU A 99 13.69 -2.71 10.46
C LEU A 99 12.30 -2.25 10.93
N SER A 100 12.00 -2.39 12.23
CA SER A 100 10.73 -1.94 12.80
C SER A 100 10.62 -0.40 12.92
N LEU A 101 11.75 0.30 12.90
CA LEU A 101 11.83 1.77 12.93
C LEU A 101 11.68 2.41 11.56
N LEU A 102 11.73 1.63 10.47
CA LEU A 102 11.50 2.17 9.13
C LEU A 102 10.06 2.72 9.03
N PRO A 103 9.89 3.89 8.41
CA PRO A 103 8.55 4.43 8.21
C PRO A 103 7.73 3.44 7.40
N ARG A 104 6.56 3.08 7.92
CA ARG A 104 5.58 2.28 7.20
C ARG A 104 4.97 3.15 6.11
N ASP A 105 4.75 2.55 4.97
CA ASP A 105 3.96 3.15 3.91
C ASP A 105 2.48 3.17 4.37
N GLU A 106 1.84 4.34 4.34
CA GLU A 106 0.44 4.48 4.77
C GLU A 106 -0.51 3.60 3.93
N ASP A 107 -0.11 3.30 2.71
CA ASP A 107 -0.89 2.44 1.82
C ASP A 107 -0.74 0.94 2.13
N ASP A 108 0.27 0.54 2.92
CA ASP A 108 0.55 -0.89 3.21
C ASP A 108 -0.61 -1.61 3.93
N GLU A 109 -1.42 -0.89 4.70
CA GLU A 109 -2.60 -1.44 5.40
C GLU A 109 -3.84 -1.53 4.50
N ARG A 110 -3.80 -0.94 3.30
CA ARG A 110 -4.95 -0.87 2.40
C ARG A 110 -5.19 -2.18 1.67
N ASN A 111 -6.43 -2.35 1.23
CA ASN A 111 -6.77 -3.34 0.22
C ASN A 111 -6.14 -2.95 -1.13
N ALA A 112 -6.07 -3.89 -2.05
CA ALA A 112 -5.46 -3.65 -3.34
C ALA A 112 -6.44 -3.88 -4.50
N ILE A 113 -6.30 -3.06 -5.53
CA ILE A 113 -6.89 -3.31 -6.84
C ILE A 113 -5.77 -3.88 -7.73
N LEU A 114 -5.96 -5.11 -8.17
CA LEU A 114 -5.07 -5.81 -9.09
C LEU A 114 -5.60 -5.64 -10.52
N GLU A 115 -4.74 -5.19 -11.41
CA GLU A 115 -5.03 -5.15 -12.85
C GLU A 115 -3.98 -5.95 -13.60
N VAL A 116 -4.41 -6.80 -14.51
CA VAL A 116 -3.54 -7.59 -15.39
C VAL A 116 -3.95 -7.34 -16.83
N ARG A 117 -2.99 -7.02 -17.70
CA ARG A 117 -3.22 -6.75 -19.12
C ARG A 117 -2.26 -7.52 -19.99
N ALA A 118 -2.73 -7.99 -21.13
CA ALA A 118 -1.87 -8.50 -22.18
C ALA A 118 -0.95 -7.38 -22.70
N GLY A 119 0.34 -7.65 -22.74
CA GLY A 119 1.35 -6.77 -23.33
C GLY A 119 1.75 -7.22 -24.74
N THR A 120 3.05 -7.16 -25.04
CA THR A 120 3.59 -7.57 -26.34
C THR A 120 3.56 -9.08 -26.50
N GLY A 121 2.93 -9.60 -27.56
CA GLY A 121 2.92 -11.05 -27.88
C GLY A 121 1.60 -11.60 -28.41
N GLY A 122 0.61 -10.72 -28.67
CA GLY A 122 -0.67 -11.14 -29.26
C GLY A 122 -1.44 -12.12 -28.38
N ASP A 123 -1.94 -13.18 -28.97
CA ASP A 123 -2.76 -14.19 -28.31
C ASP A 123 -2.06 -14.88 -27.13
N GLU A 124 -0.77 -15.15 -27.27
CA GLU A 124 0.05 -15.74 -26.21
C GLU A 124 0.18 -14.81 -24.98
N ALA A 125 0.32 -13.50 -25.21
CA ALA A 125 0.30 -12.53 -24.12
C ALA A 125 -1.05 -12.51 -23.39
N ALA A 126 -2.16 -12.69 -24.11
CA ALA A 126 -3.49 -12.74 -23.51
C ALA A 126 -3.70 -14.05 -22.70
N LEU A 127 -3.22 -15.18 -23.18
CA LEU A 127 -3.25 -16.44 -22.44
C LEU A 127 -2.41 -16.34 -21.16
N PHE A 128 -1.21 -15.80 -21.25
CA PHE A 128 -0.33 -15.59 -20.10
C PHE A 128 -0.91 -14.60 -19.08
N ALA A 129 -1.54 -13.51 -19.54
CA ALA A 129 -2.24 -12.58 -18.65
C ALA A 129 -3.35 -13.28 -17.85
N GLY A 130 -4.12 -14.15 -18.49
CA GLY A 130 -5.13 -14.97 -17.81
C GLY A 130 -4.54 -15.96 -16.80
N GLU A 131 -3.38 -16.52 -17.09
CA GLU A 131 -2.67 -17.40 -16.14
C GLU A 131 -2.14 -16.65 -14.94
N LEU A 132 -1.54 -15.46 -15.12
CA LEU A 132 -1.12 -14.60 -14.03
C LEU A 132 -2.30 -14.17 -13.16
N PHE A 133 -3.41 -13.79 -13.76
CA PHE A 133 -4.62 -13.43 -13.02
C PHE A 133 -5.12 -14.58 -12.14
N ARG A 134 -5.15 -15.80 -12.69
CA ARG A 134 -5.50 -17.02 -11.93
C ARG A 134 -4.47 -17.35 -10.84
N MET A 135 -3.17 -17.10 -11.09
CA MET A 135 -2.12 -17.25 -10.08
C MET A 135 -2.39 -16.36 -8.87
N TYR A 136 -2.69 -15.08 -9.07
CA TYR A 136 -3.01 -14.15 -7.99
C TYR A 136 -4.32 -14.50 -7.28
N GLN A 137 -5.32 -14.96 -8.01
CA GLN A 137 -6.57 -15.45 -7.41
C GLN A 137 -6.34 -16.63 -6.45
N ARG A 138 -5.53 -17.60 -6.86
CA ARG A 138 -5.16 -18.75 -6.02
C ARG A 138 -4.32 -18.30 -4.83
N TYR A 139 -3.36 -17.43 -5.05
CA TYR A 139 -2.55 -16.86 -3.99
C TYR A 139 -3.39 -16.13 -2.93
N ALA A 140 -4.35 -15.32 -3.35
CA ALA A 140 -5.29 -14.66 -2.45
C ALA A 140 -6.08 -15.70 -1.62
N GLY A 141 -6.53 -16.78 -2.23
CA GLY A 141 -7.20 -17.89 -1.53
C GLY A 141 -6.31 -18.57 -0.50
N LEU A 142 -5.03 -18.83 -0.81
CA LEU A 142 -4.05 -19.41 0.11
C LEU A 142 -3.78 -18.49 1.31
N ARG A 143 -3.85 -17.17 1.11
CA ARG A 143 -3.67 -16.16 2.16
C ARG A 143 -4.95 -15.88 2.96
N GLY A 144 -6.08 -16.47 2.58
CA GLY A 144 -7.37 -16.20 3.21
C GLY A 144 -7.91 -14.81 2.87
N TRP A 145 -7.44 -14.20 1.79
CA TRP A 145 -7.95 -12.93 1.29
C TRP A 145 -9.20 -13.13 0.44
N ARG A 146 -10.10 -12.16 0.50
CA ARG A 146 -11.26 -12.12 -0.39
C ARG A 146 -10.84 -11.55 -1.74
N PHE A 147 -11.10 -12.30 -2.80
CA PHE A 147 -10.84 -11.90 -4.18
C PHE A 147 -12.16 -11.67 -4.89
N GLU A 148 -12.41 -10.45 -5.36
CA GLU A 148 -13.63 -10.06 -6.05
C GLU A 148 -13.30 -9.56 -7.44
N LEU A 149 -13.82 -10.24 -8.47
CA LEU A 149 -13.66 -9.84 -9.86
C LEU A 149 -14.44 -8.54 -10.11
N LEU A 150 -13.76 -7.51 -10.61
CA LEU A 150 -14.37 -6.23 -10.97
C LEU A 150 -14.74 -6.19 -12.45
N ASP A 151 -13.78 -6.53 -13.31
CA ASP A 151 -13.97 -6.53 -14.76
C ASP A 151 -13.05 -7.54 -15.43
N VAL A 152 -13.49 -8.09 -16.57
CA VAL A 152 -12.69 -9.00 -17.39
C VAL A 152 -13.05 -8.83 -18.86
N SER A 153 -12.05 -8.62 -19.70
CA SER A 153 -12.16 -8.62 -21.15
C SER A 153 -11.44 -9.85 -21.69
N GLU A 154 -12.19 -10.85 -22.11
CA GLU A 154 -11.65 -12.11 -22.63
C GLU A 154 -11.41 -12.04 -24.14
N THR A 155 -10.47 -12.87 -24.62
CA THR A 155 -10.28 -13.13 -26.04
C THR A 155 -11.04 -14.39 -26.46
N GLY A 156 -11.35 -14.54 -27.77
CA GLY A 156 -12.08 -15.70 -28.28
C GLY A 156 -11.40 -17.06 -28.08
N ILE A 157 -10.14 -17.08 -27.59
CA ILE A 157 -9.33 -18.28 -27.34
C ILE A 157 -9.15 -18.59 -25.84
N GLY A 158 -9.93 -17.95 -24.97
CA GLY A 158 -9.83 -18.13 -23.51
C GLY A 158 -8.68 -17.35 -22.85
N GLY A 159 -8.01 -16.47 -23.57
CA GLY A 159 -7.05 -15.52 -23.02
C GLY A 159 -7.75 -14.29 -22.44
N VAL A 160 -7.02 -13.49 -21.66
CA VAL A 160 -7.49 -12.26 -21.04
C VAL A 160 -6.76 -11.08 -21.63
N LYS A 161 -7.50 -10.16 -22.25
CA LYS A 161 -6.95 -8.89 -22.74
C LYS A 161 -6.67 -7.93 -21.59
N GLU A 162 -7.62 -7.85 -20.68
CA GLU A 162 -7.56 -7.07 -19.47
C GLU A 162 -8.45 -7.72 -18.40
N ALA A 163 -7.99 -7.79 -17.16
CA ALA A 163 -8.79 -8.19 -16.02
C ALA A 163 -8.42 -7.32 -14.80
N SER A 164 -9.43 -7.02 -13.99
CA SER A 164 -9.25 -6.30 -12.73
C SER A 164 -10.01 -6.98 -11.59
N ALA A 165 -9.43 -6.96 -10.40
CA ALA A 165 -10.03 -7.51 -9.19
C ALA A 165 -9.72 -6.64 -7.98
N SER A 166 -10.66 -6.59 -7.04
CA SER A 166 -10.43 -6.07 -5.69
C SER A 166 -10.00 -7.23 -4.78
N ILE A 167 -8.93 -7.01 -4.02
CA ILE A 167 -8.40 -7.99 -3.07
C ILE A 167 -8.43 -7.37 -1.68
N THR A 168 -9.23 -7.96 -0.80
CA THR A 168 -9.47 -7.44 0.55
C THR A 168 -8.93 -8.41 1.58
N GLY A 169 -8.18 -7.89 2.55
CA GLY A 169 -7.60 -8.67 3.63
C GLY A 169 -6.49 -7.92 4.36
N ARG A 170 -5.80 -8.61 5.23
CA ARG A 170 -4.69 -8.02 5.99
C ARG A 170 -3.42 -7.96 5.15
N ASP A 171 -2.75 -6.79 5.13
CA ASP A 171 -1.45 -6.56 4.47
C ASP A 171 -1.45 -6.89 2.97
N VAL A 172 -2.58 -6.73 2.28
CA VAL A 172 -2.74 -7.09 0.88
C VAL A 172 -1.85 -6.23 0.00
N PHE A 173 -1.98 -4.89 0.10
CA PHE A 173 -1.18 -3.97 -0.70
C PHE A 173 0.30 -4.08 -0.37
N ALA A 174 0.66 -4.18 0.92
CA ALA A 174 2.05 -4.35 1.38
C ALA A 174 2.78 -5.51 0.68
N ARG A 175 2.06 -6.59 0.40
CA ARG A 175 2.64 -7.78 -0.25
C ARG A 175 2.57 -7.71 -1.77
N LEU A 176 1.46 -7.27 -2.32
CA LEU A 176 1.24 -7.29 -3.77
C LEU A 176 1.89 -6.11 -4.51
N LYS A 177 2.23 -4.99 -3.85
CA LYS A 177 2.87 -3.83 -4.48
C LYS A 177 4.13 -4.18 -5.27
N TYR A 178 4.87 -5.21 -4.85
CA TYR A 178 6.06 -5.71 -5.53
C TYR A 178 5.77 -6.50 -6.81
N GLU A 179 4.51 -6.84 -7.07
CA GLU A 179 4.10 -7.56 -8.29
C GLU A 179 3.86 -6.61 -9.47
N SER A 180 3.83 -5.29 -9.23
CA SER A 180 3.63 -4.27 -10.26
C SER A 180 4.80 -4.22 -11.24
N GLY A 181 4.50 -4.30 -12.54
CA GLY A 181 5.49 -4.22 -13.61
C GLY A 181 5.20 -5.15 -14.78
N VAL A 182 6.23 -5.36 -15.62
CA VAL A 182 6.16 -6.20 -16.80
C VAL A 182 6.63 -7.62 -16.46
N HIS A 183 5.77 -8.61 -16.67
CA HIS A 183 6.05 -10.03 -16.51
C HIS A 183 6.28 -10.65 -17.88
N ARG A 184 7.42 -11.29 -18.08
CA ARG A 184 7.82 -11.90 -19.35
C ARG A 184 7.70 -13.41 -19.29
N VAL A 185 7.07 -14.02 -20.31
CA VAL A 185 6.99 -15.47 -20.46
C VAL A 185 7.85 -15.93 -21.62
N GLN A 186 8.50 -17.07 -21.48
CA GLN A 186 9.24 -17.79 -22.50
C GLN A 186 8.75 -19.23 -22.53
N ARG A 187 7.98 -19.57 -23.56
CA ARG A 187 7.48 -20.94 -23.82
C ARG A 187 7.10 -21.12 -25.27
N VAL A 188 6.83 -22.34 -25.66
CA VAL A 188 6.17 -22.65 -26.93
C VAL A 188 4.69 -22.33 -26.75
N PRO A 189 4.11 -21.37 -27.48
CA PRO A 189 2.68 -21.07 -27.39
C PRO A 189 1.82 -22.26 -27.79
N GLU A 190 0.65 -22.41 -27.19
CA GLU A 190 -0.36 -23.41 -27.62
C GLU A 190 -0.83 -23.19 -29.07
N THR A 191 -0.70 -21.96 -29.56
CA THR A 191 -1.06 -21.54 -30.93
C THR A 191 0.07 -21.77 -31.94
N GLU A 192 1.26 -22.24 -31.52
CA GLU A 192 2.43 -22.39 -32.39
C GLU A 192 2.59 -23.83 -32.86
N ALA A 193 2.44 -24.05 -34.15
CA ALA A 193 2.53 -25.41 -34.76
C ALA A 193 4.01 -25.85 -34.95
N SER A 194 4.97 -24.92 -34.99
CA SER A 194 6.39 -25.25 -35.33
C SER A 194 7.26 -25.56 -34.10
N GLY A 195 6.71 -25.49 -32.90
CA GLY A 195 7.44 -25.77 -31.65
C GLY A 195 8.50 -24.72 -31.27
N ARG A 196 8.41 -23.50 -31.82
CA ARG A 196 9.36 -22.43 -31.52
C ARG A 196 9.01 -21.77 -30.19
N ILE A 197 10.05 -21.47 -29.40
CA ILE A 197 9.90 -20.71 -28.14
C ILE A 197 9.64 -19.25 -28.50
N HIS A 198 8.51 -18.73 -28.04
CA HIS A 198 8.18 -17.31 -28.15
C HIS A 198 8.40 -16.59 -26.83
N THR A 199 8.61 -15.29 -26.92
CA THR A 199 8.73 -14.38 -25.78
C THR A 199 7.59 -13.41 -25.82
N SER A 200 6.67 -13.51 -24.85
CA SER A 200 5.53 -12.64 -24.69
C SER A 200 5.58 -11.94 -23.33
N ALA A 201 4.79 -10.90 -23.13
CA ALA A 201 4.72 -10.13 -21.90
C ALA A 201 3.28 -9.83 -21.51
N ALA A 202 3.05 -9.77 -20.21
CA ALA A 202 1.85 -9.22 -19.61
C ALA A 202 2.26 -8.17 -18.57
N THR A 203 1.38 -7.21 -18.32
CA THR A 203 1.61 -6.15 -17.35
C THR A 203 0.70 -6.35 -16.15
N VAL A 204 1.25 -6.12 -14.98
CA VAL A 204 0.52 -6.17 -13.70
C VAL A 204 0.63 -4.79 -13.06
N ALA A 205 -0.50 -4.23 -12.65
CA ALA A 205 -0.55 -3.04 -11.82
C ALA A 205 -1.26 -3.38 -10.51
N VAL A 206 -0.71 -2.92 -9.41
CA VAL A 206 -1.30 -3.05 -8.07
C VAL A 206 -1.46 -1.66 -7.51
N LEU A 207 -2.69 -1.26 -7.29
CA LEU A 207 -3.05 0.07 -6.80
C LEU A 207 -3.68 -0.07 -5.42
N PRO A 208 -3.41 0.83 -4.47
CA PRO A 208 -4.11 0.83 -3.20
C PRO A 208 -5.58 1.17 -3.43
N GLU A 209 -6.48 0.49 -2.72
CA GLU A 209 -7.89 0.84 -2.75
C GLU A 209 -8.09 2.22 -2.12
N ALA A 210 -8.77 3.12 -2.82
CA ALA A 210 -9.03 4.44 -2.31
C ALA A 210 -10.18 4.40 -1.30
N GLU A 211 -10.02 5.15 -0.23
CA GLU A 211 -11.11 5.46 0.69
C GLU A 211 -12.19 6.31 -0.02
N ASP A 212 -13.44 6.16 0.42
CA ASP A 212 -14.53 7.01 -0.06
C ASP A 212 -14.26 8.48 0.27
N VAL A 213 -14.55 9.37 -0.70
CA VAL A 213 -14.38 10.81 -0.52
C VAL A 213 -15.52 11.35 0.32
N ASP A 214 -15.25 11.67 1.57
CA ASP A 214 -16.18 12.40 2.42
C ASP A 214 -15.87 13.91 2.33
N ILE A 215 -16.59 14.61 1.45
CA ILE A 215 -16.42 16.06 1.27
C ILE A 215 -17.04 16.80 2.45
N LYS A 216 -16.20 17.21 3.39
CA LYS A 216 -16.58 18.07 4.50
C LYS A 216 -16.43 19.52 4.07
N ILE A 217 -17.56 20.23 3.93
CA ILE A 217 -17.60 21.67 3.63
C ILE A 217 -17.97 22.41 4.92
N ASP A 218 -17.09 23.27 5.40
CA ASP A 218 -17.42 24.23 6.45
C ASP A 218 -18.02 25.46 5.79
N GLU A 219 -19.38 25.57 5.85
CA GLU A 219 -20.11 26.67 5.20
C GLU A 219 -19.64 28.05 5.66
N SER A 220 -19.09 28.19 6.86
CA SER A 220 -18.64 29.44 7.44
C SER A 220 -17.25 29.90 6.99
N LYS A 221 -16.37 28.96 6.68
CA LYS A 221 -14.96 29.21 6.32
C LYS A 221 -14.69 29.05 4.84
N ASP A 222 -15.30 28.01 4.23
CA ASP A 222 -14.98 27.58 2.89
C ASP A 222 -15.86 28.23 1.82
N LEU A 223 -16.99 28.86 2.22
CA LEU A 223 -17.95 29.39 1.27
C LEU A 223 -18.09 30.90 1.39
N ARG A 224 -18.06 31.59 0.23
CA ARG A 224 -18.56 32.94 0.08
C ARG A 224 -19.90 32.90 -0.63
N ILE A 225 -20.93 33.43 0.00
CA ILE A 225 -22.30 33.43 -0.50
C ILE A 225 -22.71 34.86 -0.82
N ASP A 226 -22.90 35.15 -2.10
CA ASP A 226 -23.37 36.45 -2.60
C ASP A 226 -24.81 36.32 -3.09
N VAL A 227 -25.64 37.26 -2.72
CA VAL A 227 -27.04 37.36 -3.17
C VAL A 227 -27.20 38.51 -4.15
N PHE A 228 -27.93 38.29 -5.22
CA PHE A 228 -28.15 39.29 -6.24
C PHE A 228 -29.50 39.10 -6.93
N ARG A 229 -29.88 40.09 -7.78
CA ARG A 229 -31.14 40.03 -8.53
C ARG A 229 -31.07 39.01 -9.64
N ALA A 230 -32.10 38.18 -9.77
CA ALA A 230 -32.17 37.21 -10.86
C ALA A 230 -32.30 37.94 -12.20
N SER A 231 -31.56 37.44 -13.22
CA SER A 231 -31.63 37.95 -14.59
C SER A 231 -32.57 37.08 -15.41
N GLY A 232 -33.60 37.67 -16.04
CA GLY A 232 -34.47 36.94 -16.94
C GLY A 232 -35.73 37.71 -17.31
N PRO A 233 -36.51 37.26 -18.32
CA PRO A 233 -37.79 37.84 -18.66
C PRO A 233 -38.78 37.51 -17.53
N GLY A 234 -39.12 38.49 -16.70
CA GLY A 234 -40.02 38.32 -15.54
C GLY A 234 -40.66 39.61 -15.07
N GLY A 235 -41.80 39.48 -14.40
CA GLY A 235 -42.59 40.58 -13.85
C GLY A 235 -41.95 41.26 -12.63
N GLN A 236 -42.71 42.10 -11.93
CA GLN A 236 -42.27 42.95 -10.80
C GLN A 236 -41.43 42.23 -9.71
N SER A 237 -41.69 40.93 -9.44
CA SER A 237 -40.97 40.18 -8.40
C SER A 237 -39.52 39.84 -8.76
N VAL A 238 -39.18 39.68 -10.04
CA VAL A 238 -37.83 39.38 -10.51
C VAL A 238 -36.92 40.63 -10.40
N ASN A 239 -37.52 41.80 -10.59
CA ASN A 239 -36.78 43.06 -10.58
C ASN A 239 -36.66 43.73 -9.21
N THR A 240 -37.39 43.24 -8.19
CA THR A 240 -37.42 43.86 -6.84
C THR A 240 -36.81 42.98 -5.74
N THR A 241 -36.62 41.68 -5.97
CA THR A 241 -36.17 40.73 -4.92
C THR A 241 -34.82 40.11 -5.28
N ASP A 242 -33.84 40.18 -4.35
CA ASP A 242 -32.55 39.51 -4.50
C ASP A 242 -32.70 38.00 -4.21
N SER A 243 -33.22 37.27 -5.18
CA SER A 243 -33.50 35.83 -5.06
C SER A 243 -32.37 34.91 -5.62
N ALA A 244 -31.53 35.45 -6.48
CA ALA A 244 -30.40 34.69 -7.04
C ALA A 244 -29.26 34.57 -6.03
N VAL A 245 -28.65 33.39 -5.99
CA VAL A 245 -27.57 33.08 -5.07
C VAL A 245 -26.34 32.60 -5.86
N ARG A 246 -25.19 33.19 -5.56
CA ARG A 246 -23.87 32.76 -6.02
C ARG A 246 -23.12 32.20 -4.82
N ILE A 247 -22.66 30.97 -4.92
CA ILE A 247 -21.78 30.35 -3.92
C ILE A 247 -20.42 30.13 -4.56
N THR A 248 -19.40 30.70 -3.93
CA THR A 248 -17.99 30.49 -4.32
C THR A 248 -17.32 29.64 -3.24
N HIS A 249 -16.78 28.49 -3.63
CA HIS A 249 -15.95 27.67 -2.74
C HIS A 249 -14.54 28.24 -2.76
N LEU A 250 -14.10 28.84 -1.67
CA LEU A 250 -12.84 29.57 -1.58
C LEU A 250 -11.60 28.73 -1.84
N PRO A 251 -11.49 27.48 -1.31
CA PRO A 251 -10.29 26.66 -1.54
C PRO A 251 -10.11 26.25 -2.99
N THR A 252 -11.19 25.94 -3.73
CA THR A 252 -11.10 25.43 -5.11
C THR A 252 -11.41 26.47 -6.17
N GLY A 253 -11.96 27.63 -5.78
CA GLY A 253 -12.42 28.67 -6.69
C GLY A 253 -13.68 28.31 -7.48
N LEU A 254 -14.34 27.18 -7.20
CA LEU A 254 -15.57 26.76 -7.89
C LEU A 254 -16.71 27.72 -7.57
N VAL A 255 -17.40 28.14 -8.60
CA VAL A 255 -18.57 29.08 -8.50
C VAL A 255 -19.83 28.38 -8.99
N VAL A 256 -20.86 28.43 -8.18
CA VAL A 256 -22.20 27.94 -8.54
C VAL A 256 -23.19 29.12 -8.42
N ILE A 257 -23.97 29.34 -9.45
CA ILE A 257 -25.03 30.34 -9.50
C ILE A 257 -26.36 29.65 -9.65
N GLN A 258 -27.34 30.01 -8.79
CA GLN A 258 -28.68 29.44 -8.85
C GLN A 258 -29.71 30.57 -8.74
N GLN A 259 -30.66 30.62 -9.70
CA GLN A 259 -31.66 31.67 -9.79
C GLN A 259 -33.03 31.16 -10.25
N ASP A 260 -33.23 29.83 -10.29
CA ASP A 260 -34.43 29.20 -10.89
C ASP A 260 -35.69 29.37 -10.01
N GLU A 261 -35.48 29.50 -8.70
CA GLU A 261 -36.58 29.59 -7.73
C GLU A 261 -36.83 31.04 -7.28
N LYS A 262 -38.07 31.33 -6.93
CA LYS A 262 -38.47 32.64 -6.37
C LYS A 262 -37.94 32.87 -4.94
N SER A 263 -37.54 31.80 -4.26
CA SER A 263 -37.07 31.83 -2.88
C SER A 263 -35.53 31.74 -2.82
N GLN A 264 -34.89 32.73 -2.21
CA GLN A 264 -33.48 32.77 -1.93
C GLN A 264 -32.98 31.51 -1.16
N HIS A 265 -33.75 31.07 -0.15
CA HIS A 265 -33.40 29.88 0.63
C HIS A 265 -33.40 28.60 -0.21
N LYS A 266 -34.36 28.45 -1.13
CA LYS A 266 -34.42 27.32 -2.04
C LYS A 266 -33.26 27.35 -3.03
N ASN A 267 -32.93 28.53 -3.56
CA ASN A 267 -31.78 28.72 -4.44
C ASN A 267 -30.45 28.41 -3.71
N LYS A 268 -30.30 28.85 -2.44
CA LYS A 268 -29.12 28.52 -1.62
C LYS A 268 -28.99 27.00 -1.42
N ALA A 269 -30.04 26.30 -1.02
CA ALA A 269 -30.04 24.87 -0.81
C ALA A 269 -29.69 24.10 -2.10
N LYS A 270 -30.27 24.55 -3.24
CA LYS A 270 -30.00 23.96 -4.55
C LYS A 270 -28.56 24.21 -5.00
N ALA A 271 -28.05 25.44 -4.79
CA ALA A 271 -26.66 25.79 -5.10
C ALA A 271 -25.64 24.98 -4.26
N LEU A 272 -25.90 24.76 -2.97
CA LEU A 272 -25.09 23.91 -2.12
C LEU A 272 -25.07 22.45 -2.60
N LYS A 273 -26.24 21.93 -2.99
CA LYS A 273 -26.31 20.56 -3.55
C LYS A 273 -25.48 20.41 -4.85
N VAL A 274 -25.61 21.39 -5.75
CA VAL A 274 -24.81 21.39 -7.01
C VAL A 274 -23.33 21.59 -6.72
N LEU A 275 -22.96 22.43 -5.76
CA LEU A 275 -21.56 22.64 -5.37
C LEU A 275 -20.94 21.33 -4.84
N ARG A 276 -21.64 20.62 -3.94
CA ARG A 276 -21.19 19.32 -3.42
C ARG A 276 -20.97 18.32 -4.54
N ALA A 277 -21.91 18.23 -5.49
CA ALA A 277 -21.77 17.33 -6.63
C ALA A 277 -20.54 17.67 -7.50
N ARG A 278 -20.32 18.98 -7.78
CA ARG A 278 -19.15 19.42 -8.57
C ARG A 278 -17.82 19.23 -7.84
N LEU A 279 -17.78 19.44 -6.54
CA LEU A 279 -16.59 19.17 -5.73
C LEU A 279 -16.26 17.67 -5.72
N TYR A 280 -17.27 16.83 -5.56
CA TYR A 280 -17.11 15.37 -5.64
C TYR A 280 -16.58 14.93 -7.00
N GLU A 281 -17.14 15.45 -8.08
CA GLU A 281 -16.71 15.14 -9.45
C GLU A 281 -15.26 15.57 -9.68
N LYS A 282 -14.89 16.80 -9.28
CA LYS A 282 -13.53 17.30 -9.39
C LYS A 282 -12.51 16.45 -8.62
N GLU A 283 -12.82 16.12 -7.36
CA GLU A 283 -11.93 15.32 -6.54
C GLU A 283 -11.80 13.88 -7.06
N ARG A 284 -12.89 13.34 -7.63
CA ARG A 284 -12.87 12.05 -8.34
C ARG A 284 -11.98 12.11 -9.57
N GLU A 285 -12.09 13.16 -10.40
CA GLU A 285 -11.25 13.34 -11.59
C GLU A 285 -9.76 13.46 -11.23
N GLU A 286 -9.43 14.25 -10.20
CA GLU A 286 -8.06 14.40 -9.71
C GLU A 286 -7.50 13.05 -9.22
N ARG A 287 -8.29 12.28 -8.51
CA ARG A 287 -7.92 10.94 -8.02
C ARG A 287 -7.76 9.93 -9.16
N ASP A 288 -8.68 9.92 -10.11
CA ASP A 288 -8.61 9.05 -11.29
C ASP A 288 -7.39 9.38 -12.15
N SER A 289 -7.05 10.67 -12.27
CA SER A 289 -5.84 11.14 -12.96
C SER A 289 -4.56 10.69 -12.22
N ALA A 290 -4.50 10.82 -10.90
CA ALA A 290 -3.39 10.34 -10.10
C ALA A 290 -3.21 8.82 -10.24
N ARG A 291 -4.29 8.05 -10.12
CA ARG A 291 -4.27 6.60 -10.34
C ARG A 291 -3.80 6.21 -11.75
N ALA A 292 -4.23 6.96 -12.77
CA ALA A 292 -3.79 6.71 -14.14
C ALA A 292 -2.29 6.99 -14.29
N ALA A 293 -1.77 8.02 -13.63
CA ALA A 293 -0.34 8.33 -13.60
C ALA A 293 0.46 7.24 -12.88
N ASP A 294 0.01 6.78 -11.71
CA ASP A 294 0.63 5.71 -10.94
C ASP A 294 0.64 4.40 -11.73
N ARG A 295 -0.50 4.02 -12.33
CA ARG A 295 -0.58 2.85 -13.21
C ARG A 295 0.42 2.94 -14.35
N LYS A 296 0.52 4.10 -15.00
CA LYS A 296 1.46 4.32 -16.10
C LYS A 296 2.91 4.22 -15.64
N SER A 297 3.24 4.69 -14.46
CA SER A 297 4.60 4.58 -13.90
C SER A 297 4.97 3.14 -13.58
N GLN A 298 4.02 2.32 -13.10
CA GLN A 298 4.24 0.91 -12.77
C GLN A 298 4.44 0.01 -14.00
N VAL A 299 3.69 0.29 -15.07
CA VAL A 299 3.59 -0.59 -16.25
C VAL A 299 4.54 -0.16 -17.37
N GLY A 300 5.01 1.10 -17.37
CA GLY A 300 5.86 1.66 -18.41
C GLY A 300 5.23 1.56 -19.80
N SER A 301 6.01 1.14 -20.79
CA SER A 301 5.54 0.89 -22.16
C SER A 301 4.86 -0.47 -22.36
N GLY A 302 4.97 -1.38 -21.37
CA GLY A 302 4.56 -2.78 -21.51
C GLY A 302 5.47 -3.61 -22.42
N ASP A 303 6.63 -3.07 -22.79
CA ASP A 303 7.60 -3.80 -23.60
C ASP A 303 8.31 -4.88 -22.78
N ARG A 304 8.53 -6.03 -23.42
CA ARG A 304 9.23 -7.18 -22.82
C ARG A 304 10.67 -6.88 -22.35
N SER A 305 11.27 -5.77 -22.79
CA SER A 305 12.58 -5.32 -22.34
C SER A 305 12.56 -4.75 -20.91
N GLU A 306 11.44 -4.16 -20.48
CA GLU A 306 11.23 -3.54 -19.17
C GLU A 306 10.84 -4.55 -18.07
N ARG A 307 11.03 -5.85 -18.33
CA ARG A 307 10.60 -6.93 -17.44
C ARG A 307 11.16 -6.82 -16.03
N ILE A 308 10.30 -7.01 -15.05
CA ILE A 308 10.69 -7.24 -13.65
C ILE A 308 10.95 -8.73 -13.39
N ARG A 309 10.18 -9.62 -14.05
CA ARG A 309 10.24 -11.06 -13.81
C ARG A 309 10.12 -11.85 -15.12
N THR A 310 10.84 -12.97 -15.20
CA THR A 310 10.77 -13.89 -16.33
C THR A 310 10.33 -15.27 -15.89
N TYR A 311 9.34 -15.81 -16.57
CA TYR A 311 8.80 -17.16 -16.43
C TYR A 311 9.29 -18.01 -17.60
N ASN A 312 10.27 -18.88 -17.36
CA ASN A 312 10.85 -19.74 -18.39
C ASN A 312 10.36 -21.17 -18.19
N PHE A 313 9.33 -21.54 -18.96
CA PHE A 313 8.71 -22.86 -18.86
C PHE A 313 9.63 -24.00 -19.30
N PRO A 314 10.37 -23.93 -20.42
CA PRO A 314 11.29 -24.98 -20.82
C PRO A 314 12.35 -25.30 -19.76
N GLN A 315 12.77 -24.33 -18.96
CA GLN A 315 13.73 -24.52 -17.90
C GLN A 315 13.10 -24.69 -16.51
N GLY A 316 11.77 -24.64 -16.40
CA GLY A 316 11.05 -24.78 -15.13
C GLY A 316 11.39 -23.68 -14.09
N ARG A 317 11.88 -22.51 -14.54
CA ARG A 317 12.39 -21.47 -13.64
C ARG A 317 11.64 -20.15 -13.74
N VAL A 318 11.58 -19.45 -12.61
CA VAL A 318 11.15 -18.06 -12.50
C VAL A 318 12.31 -17.23 -12.00
N THR A 319 12.62 -16.12 -12.68
CA THR A 319 13.70 -15.21 -12.29
C THR A 319 13.15 -13.81 -12.08
N ASP A 320 13.31 -13.27 -10.87
CA ASP A 320 13.07 -11.85 -10.58
C ASP A 320 14.37 -11.06 -10.80
N HIS A 321 14.34 -10.15 -11.76
CA HIS A 321 15.54 -9.43 -12.20
C HIS A 321 15.93 -8.29 -11.27
N ARG A 322 15.04 -7.82 -10.40
CA ARG A 322 15.31 -6.72 -9.46
C ARG A 322 16.29 -7.13 -8.37
N ILE A 323 16.21 -8.39 -7.94
CA ILE A 323 17.03 -8.94 -6.86
C ILE A 323 17.84 -10.17 -7.30
N ASN A 324 17.86 -10.49 -8.62
CA ASN A 324 18.50 -11.65 -9.21
C ASN A 324 18.10 -13.00 -8.56
N LEU A 325 16.89 -13.08 -8.03
CA LEU A 325 16.35 -14.31 -7.46
C LEU A 325 15.91 -15.27 -8.57
N THR A 326 16.35 -16.52 -8.49
CA THR A 326 15.93 -17.59 -9.42
C THR A 326 15.39 -18.78 -8.66
N LEU A 327 14.14 -19.18 -8.96
CA LEU A 327 13.46 -20.34 -8.38
C LEU A 327 13.20 -21.38 -9.48
N TYR A 328 13.58 -22.63 -9.27
CA TYR A 328 13.37 -23.75 -10.19
C TYR A 328 12.10 -24.54 -9.85
N LYS A 329 10.97 -23.84 -9.71
CA LYS A 329 9.67 -24.39 -9.33
C LYS A 329 8.51 -23.57 -9.91
N ILE A 330 8.59 -23.34 -11.23
CA ILE A 330 7.62 -22.51 -11.95
C ILE A 330 6.18 -22.93 -11.69
N ASP A 331 5.89 -24.23 -11.63
CA ASP A 331 4.54 -24.76 -11.41
C ASP A 331 3.98 -24.30 -10.06
N LYS A 332 4.80 -24.35 -9.00
CA LYS A 332 4.41 -23.89 -7.65
C LYS A 332 4.22 -22.38 -7.58
N VAL A 333 4.99 -21.63 -8.37
CA VAL A 333 4.78 -20.18 -8.47
C VAL A 333 3.47 -19.90 -9.19
N MET A 334 3.18 -20.59 -10.30
CA MET A 334 1.94 -20.40 -11.07
C MET A 334 0.69 -20.91 -10.34
N THR A 335 0.82 -21.79 -9.35
CA THR A 335 -0.27 -22.17 -8.45
C THR A 335 -0.43 -21.20 -7.26
N GLY A 336 0.51 -20.26 -7.08
CA GLY A 336 0.53 -19.32 -5.96
C GLY A 336 1.25 -19.84 -4.70
N GLU A 337 1.54 -21.15 -4.62
CA GLU A 337 2.15 -21.78 -3.43
C GLU A 337 3.54 -21.25 -3.09
N ALA A 338 4.36 -20.96 -4.11
CA ALA A 338 5.72 -20.47 -3.93
C ALA A 338 5.85 -18.95 -4.20
N LEU A 339 4.76 -18.23 -4.37
CA LEU A 339 4.81 -16.78 -4.61
C LEU A 339 5.31 -16.02 -3.39
N ASP A 340 5.03 -16.52 -2.18
CA ASP A 340 5.53 -15.94 -0.93
C ASP A 340 7.05 -15.83 -0.89
N GLU A 341 7.76 -16.82 -1.39
CA GLU A 341 9.23 -16.79 -1.39
C GLU A 341 9.79 -15.63 -2.22
N VAL A 342 9.10 -15.29 -3.32
CA VAL A 342 9.48 -14.15 -4.16
C VAL A 342 9.13 -12.84 -3.45
N VAL A 343 7.92 -12.73 -2.91
CA VAL A 343 7.43 -11.52 -2.21
C VAL A 343 8.25 -11.25 -0.96
N ASP A 344 8.57 -12.26 -0.15
CA ASP A 344 9.36 -12.12 1.06
C ASP A 344 10.80 -11.69 0.75
N SER A 345 11.40 -12.25 -0.32
CA SER A 345 12.72 -11.84 -0.78
C SER A 345 12.74 -10.38 -1.26
N LEU A 346 11.72 -9.93 -1.98
CA LEU A 346 11.57 -8.55 -2.43
C LEU A 346 11.33 -7.59 -1.26
N THR A 347 10.49 -7.98 -0.31
CA THR A 347 10.23 -7.22 0.91
C THR A 347 11.51 -7.04 1.72
N THR A 348 12.32 -8.10 1.84
CA THR A 348 13.60 -8.06 2.55
C THR A 348 14.59 -7.14 1.85
N ALA A 349 14.69 -7.23 0.52
CA ALA A 349 15.55 -6.37 -0.27
C ALA A 349 15.15 -4.88 -0.20
N ASP A 350 13.85 -4.57 -0.26
CA ASP A 350 13.32 -3.20 -0.13
C ASP A 350 13.63 -2.62 1.27
N ARG A 351 13.39 -3.42 2.32
CA ARG A 351 13.72 -3.02 3.70
C ARG A 351 15.20 -2.77 3.88
N ALA A 352 16.07 -3.62 3.34
CA ALA A 352 17.52 -3.43 3.38
C ALA A 352 17.95 -2.16 2.66
N ALA A 353 17.38 -1.87 1.48
CA ALA A 353 17.64 -0.64 0.74
C ALA A 353 17.20 0.62 1.52
N LYS A 354 16.01 0.60 2.13
CA LYS A 354 15.50 1.68 2.97
C LYS A 354 16.38 1.90 4.19
N LEU A 355 16.87 0.84 4.81
CA LEU A 355 17.79 0.92 5.94
C LEU A 355 19.10 1.59 5.55
N ALA A 356 19.70 1.18 4.43
CA ALA A 356 20.93 1.77 3.91
C ALA A 356 20.77 3.27 3.58
N MET A 357 19.58 3.70 3.13
CA MET A 357 19.28 5.12 2.92
C MET A 357 19.07 5.90 4.21
N ALA A 358 18.62 5.24 5.28
CA ALA A 358 18.36 5.88 6.58
C ALA A 358 19.63 6.02 7.42
N GLU A 359 20.69 5.26 7.13
CA GLU A 359 22.00 5.31 7.80
C GLU A 359 22.95 6.36 7.16
N VAL A 360 22.54 7.02 6.05
CA VAL A 360 23.26 8.13 5.40
C VAL A 360 22.64 9.48 5.84
#